data_803ed0b603856276284a5e1ac207aced
#
_entry.id   803ed0b603856276284a5e1ac207aced
#
_cell.length_a   1.000
_cell.length_b   1.000
_cell.length_c   1.000
_cell.angle_alpha   90.00
_cell.angle_beta   90.00
_cell.angle_gamma   90.00
#
_symmetry.space_group_name_H-M   'P 1'
#
loop_
_entity.id
_entity.type
_entity.pdbx_description
1 polymer ?
#
loop_
_entity_poly.entity_id
_entity_poly.type
_entity_poly.pdbx_seq_one_letter_code
_entity_poly.pdbx_strand_id
1 'polypeptide(L)'
;GMSETAARNWFNGEENADMSIKQLVSEIKEYVDSKEGNFRLLFCVDEVGQYIGDDGDLMMNLQSLVEEIGDKCRGKVWVMVTSQEAIDSVVKITGNDFSKIQGRFNTRLSLSSSSVDEVIKKRVLAKTEDADHLLQMEYEKEASGLKSLFAFDNPILDIKGFTSAAEFSATF
;
A
#
# COMPACT_ATOMS: atom_id res chain seq x y z
N GLY A 1 19.07 -18.16 -15.28
CA GLY A 1 18.76 -19.51 -14.80
C GLY A 1 19.54 -19.78 -13.53
N MET A 2 18.97 -20.57 -12.66
CA MET A 2 19.63 -21.02 -11.43
C MET A 2 20.92 -21.76 -11.77
N SER A 3 22.00 -21.58 -11.00
CA SER A 3 23.23 -22.36 -11.19
C SER A 3 22.95 -23.85 -10.92
N GLU A 4 23.75 -24.76 -11.54
CA GLU A 4 23.57 -26.20 -11.36
C GLU A 4 23.69 -26.59 -9.86
N THR A 5 24.60 -25.96 -9.15
CA THR A 5 24.82 -26.17 -7.71
C THR A 5 23.61 -25.74 -6.90
N ALA A 6 23.05 -24.55 -7.18
CA ALA A 6 21.85 -24.05 -6.51
C ALA A 6 20.62 -24.94 -6.80
N ALA A 7 20.46 -25.39 -8.06
CA ALA A 7 19.37 -26.31 -8.42
C ALA A 7 19.50 -27.67 -7.69
N ARG A 8 20.71 -28.17 -7.54
CA ARG A 8 20.99 -29.43 -6.85
C ARG A 8 20.70 -29.32 -5.35
N ASN A 9 21.15 -28.26 -4.71
CA ASN A 9 20.91 -28.00 -3.28
C ASN A 9 19.42 -27.85 -3.00
N TRP A 10 18.71 -27.09 -3.86
CA TRP A 10 17.25 -26.94 -3.76
C TRP A 10 16.54 -28.30 -3.88
N PHE A 11 16.94 -29.15 -4.83
CA PHE A 11 16.36 -30.47 -5.03
C PHE A 11 16.63 -31.41 -3.85
N ASN A 12 17.80 -31.32 -3.24
CA ASN A 12 18.18 -32.16 -2.09
C ASN A 12 17.59 -31.68 -0.76
N GLY A 13 16.88 -30.55 -0.72
CA GLY A 13 16.34 -29.99 0.52
C GLY A 13 17.43 -29.46 1.48
N GLU A 14 18.66 -29.29 1.00
CA GLU A 14 19.78 -28.77 1.77
C GLU A 14 19.73 -27.23 1.90
N GLU A 15 18.78 -26.60 1.25
CA GLU A 15 18.58 -25.15 1.24
C GLU A 15 17.60 -24.66 2.33
N ASN A 16 17.82 -25.04 3.57
CA ASN A 16 17.52 -24.17 4.70
C ASN A 16 18.77 -23.41 5.13
N ALA A 17 19.69 -23.18 4.21
CA ALA A 17 20.80 -22.29 4.47
C ALA A 17 20.25 -20.87 4.55
N ASP A 18 20.38 -20.23 5.71
CA ASP A 18 20.11 -18.81 5.92
C ASP A 18 20.81 -18.01 4.82
N MET A 19 20.04 -17.65 3.77
CA MET A 19 20.56 -16.85 2.68
C MET A 19 20.95 -15.50 3.24
N SER A 20 22.22 -15.16 3.22
CA SER A 20 22.67 -13.87 3.70
C SER A 20 22.09 -12.74 2.83
N ILE A 21 21.80 -11.57 3.42
CA ILE A 21 21.34 -10.39 2.68
C ILE A 21 22.23 -10.07 1.48
N LYS A 22 23.55 -10.19 1.67
CA LYS A 22 24.53 -9.96 0.59
C LYS A 22 24.39 -10.93 -0.58
N GLN A 23 24.12 -12.18 -0.29
CA GLN A 23 23.89 -13.20 -1.30
C GLN A 23 22.60 -12.94 -2.05
N LEU A 24 21.49 -12.68 -1.33
CA LEU A 24 20.21 -12.32 -1.94
C LEU A 24 20.35 -11.11 -2.88
N VAL A 25 21.00 -10.04 -2.43
CA VAL A 25 21.19 -8.84 -3.27
C VAL A 25 22.09 -9.12 -4.47
N SER A 26 23.07 -10.02 -4.35
CA SER A 26 23.89 -10.41 -5.48
C SER A 26 23.09 -11.16 -6.54
N GLU A 27 22.20 -12.06 -6.14
CA GLU A 27 21.29 -12.78 -7.05
C GLU A 27 20.28 -11.83 -7.71
N ILE A 28 19.71 -10.90 -6.94
CA ILE A 28 18.83 -9.85 -7.48
C ILE A 28 19.55 -9.02 -8.53
N LYS A 29 20.80 -8.61 -8.23
CA LYS A 29 21.62 -7.85 -9.17
C LYS A 29 21.88 -8.63 -10.45
N GLU A 30 22.31 -9.88 -10.36
CA GLU A 30 22.55 -10.75 -11.50
C GLU A 30 21.29 -10.90 -12.36
N TYR A 31 20.13 -11.12 -11.71
CA TYR A 31 18.87 -11.20 -12.40
C TYR A 31 18.54 -9.91 -13.16
N VAL A 32 18.66 -8.75 -12.53
CA VAL A 32 18.36 -7.46 -13.16
C VAL A 32 19.34 -7.13 -14.28
N ASP A 33 20.62 -7.46 -14.10
CA ASP A 33 21.65 -7.23 -15.11
C ASP A 33 21.53 -8.18 -16.31
N SER A 34 20.89 -9.33 -16.14
CA SER A 34 20.59 -10.27 -17.24
C SER A 34 19.44 -9.79 -18.15
N LYS A 35 18.70 -8.76 -17.75
CA LYS A 35 17.59 -8.21 -18.53
C LYS A 35 18.04 -7.11 -19.47
N GLU A 36 17.50 -7.14 -20.67
CA GLU A 36 17.79 -6.13 -21.70
C GLU A 36 17.05 -4.82 -21.48
N GLY A 37 17.57 -3.73 -22.04
CA GLY A 37 16.94 -2.42 -22.05
C GLY A 37 16.90 -1.72 -20.69
N ASN A 38 15.85 -0.95 -20.46
CA ASN A 38 15.66 -0.17 -19.24
C ASN A 38 14.86 -0.94 -18.16
N PHE A 39 15.15 -2.23 -17.99
CA PHE A 39 14.46 -3.04 -16.99
C PHE A 39 14.63 -2.47 -15.58
N ARG A 40 13.56 -2.45 -14.83
CA ARG A 40 13.51 -2.06 -13.41
C ARG A 40 12.72 -3.11 -12.64
N LEU A 41 13.18 -3.41 -11.44
CA LEU A 41 12.50 -4.32 -10.52
C LEU A 41 11.95 -3.51 -9.34
N LEU A 42 10.69 -3.72 -9.02
CA LEU A 42 10.05 -3.12 -7.86
C LEU A 42 9.60 -4.22 -6.91
N PHE A 43 10.10 -4.19 -5.67
CA PHE A 43 9.57 -4.98 -4.58
C PHE A 43 8.50 -4.18 -3.86
N CYS A 44 7.30 -4.74 -3.76
CA CYS A 44 6.20 -4.20 -2.95
C CYS A 44 6.03 -5.13 -1.76
N VAL A 45 6.33 -4.64 -0.56
CA VAL A 45 6.23 -5.42 0.69
C VAL A 45 5.15 -4.79 1.56
N ASP A 46 4.07 -5.53 1.77
CA ASP A 46 2.91 -5.04 2.48
C ASP A 46 3.03 -5.31 3.98
N GLU A 47 2.49 -4.42 4.80
CA GLU A 47 2.39 -4.54 6.25
C GLU A 47 3.71 -4.83 6.98
N VAL A 48 4.82 -4.27 6.50
CA VAL A 48 6.16 -4.46 7.08
C VAL A 48 6.21 -4.11 8.56
N GLY A 49 5.52 -3.04 8.98
CA GLY A 49 5.48 -2.64 10.38
C GLY A 49 4.89 -3.71 11.30
N GLN A 50 3.84 -4.40 10.84
CA GLN A 50 3.20 -5.48 11.59
C GLN A 50 4.10 -6.72 11.67
N TYR A 51 4.81 -7.04 10.57
CA TYR A 51 5.74 -8.17 10.53
C TYR A 51 6.96 -7.97 11.43
N ILE A 52 7.53 -6.77 11.43
CA ILE A 52 8.71 -6.44 12.25
C ILE A 52 8.32 -6.31 13.73
N GLY A 53 7.18 -5.66 14.04
CA GLY A 53 6.77 -5.43 15.42
C GLY A 53 7.89 -4.78 16.25
N ASP A 54 8.17 -5.37 17.41
CA ASP A 54 9.23 -4.91 18.32
C ASP A 54 10.60 -5.59 18.07
N ASP A 55 10.75 -6.34 16.97
CA ASP A 55 11.98 -7.06 16.64
C ASP A 55 13.03 -6.14 15.99
N GLY A 56 14.01 -5.73 16.77
CA GLY A 56 15.09 -4.87 16.33
C GLY A 56 16.00 -5.53 15.28
N ASP A 57 16.16 -6.84 15.30
CA ASP A 57 17.02 -7.55 14.36
C ASP A 57 16.37 -7.60 12.97
N LEU A 58 15.06 -7.83 12.90
CA LEU A 58 14.31 -7.75 11.64
C LEU A 58 14.37 -6.34 11.05
N MET A 59 14.28 -5.30 11.89
CA MET A 59 14.41 -3.92 11.45
C MET A 59 15.80 -3.62 10.89
N MET A 60 16.85 -4.11 11.55
CA MET A 60 18.22 -3.97 11.06
C MET A 60 18.45 -4.75 9.76
N ASN A 61 17.82 -5.90 9.61
CA ASN A 61 17.87 -6.69 8.38
C ASN A 61 17.20 -5.96 7.21
N LEU A 62 16.04 -5.34 7.44
CA LEU A 62 15.39 -4.51 6.42
C LEU A 62 16.27 -3.33 6.01
N GLN A 63 16.85 -2.64 6.97
CA GLN A 63 17.78 -1.55 6.69
C GLN A 63 18.96 -2.02 5.84
N SER A 64 19.62 -3.09 6.26
CA SER A 64 20.77 -3.65 5.56
C SER A 64 20.41 -4.08 4.13
N LEU A 65 19.22 -4.67 3.95
CA LEU A 65 18.72 -5.07 2.64
C LEU A 65 18.54 -3.87 1.71
N VAL A 66 17.90 -2.80 2.19
CA VAL A 66 17.66 -1.59 1.38
C VAL A 66 18.97 -0.88 1.04
N GLU A 67 19.91 -0.82 1.98
CA GLU A 67 21.26 -0.28 1.74
C GLU A 67 22.01 -1.06 0.65
N GLU A 68 22.10 -2.36 0.81
CA GLU A 68 22.83 -3.23 -0.16
C GLU A 68 22.18 -3.17 -1.55
N ILE A 69 20.86 -3.11 -1.65
CA ILE A 69 20.15 -2.92 -2.92
C ILE A 69 20.52 -1.56 -3.53
N GLY A 70 20.49 -0.48 -2.74
CA GLY A 70 20.85 0.86 -3.20
C GLY A 70 22.26 0.92 -3.78
N ASP A 71 23.21 0.36 -3.07
CA ASP A 71 24.63 0.38 -3.44
C ASP A 71 24.94 -0.50 -4.67
N LYS A 72 24.42 -1.74 -4.70
CA LYS A 72 24.76 -2.69 -5.74
C LYS A 72 23.92 -2.58 -7.00
N CYS A 73 22.63 -2.28 -6.87
CA CYS A 73 21.70 -2.27 -8.00
C CYS A 73 21.59 -0.91 -8.71
N ARG A 74 22.19 0.14 -8.17
CA ARG A 74 22.35 1.46 -8.81
C ARG A 74 21.04 2.02 -9.40
N GLY A 75 19.95 1.99 -8.64
CA GLY A 75 18.64 2.50 -9.06
C GLY A 75 17.86 1.61 -10.03
N LYS A 76 18.34 0.41 -10.35
CA LYS A 76 17.58 -0.57 -11.14
C LYS A 76 16.55 -1.34 -10.29
N VAL A 77 16.71 -1.34 -8.98
CA VAL A 77 15.83 -2.04 -8.03
C VAL A 77 15.26 -1.05 -7.05
N TRP A 78 13.97 -1.13 -6.82
CA TRP A 78 13.21 -0.27 -5.92
C TRP A 78 12.52 -1.12 -4.86
N VAL A 79 12.42 -0.59 -3.66
CA VAL A 79 11.70 -1.22 -2.55
C VAL A 79 10.64 -0.25 -2.05
N MET A 80 9.39 -0.68 -2.10
CA MET A 80 8.25 0.03 -1.55
C MET A 80 7.67 -0.80 -0.42
N VAL A 81 7.52 -0.20 0.74
CA VAL A 81 6.93 -0.86 1.92
C VAL A 81 5.68 -0.11 2.35
N THR A 82 4.70 -0.84 2.86
CA THR A 82 3.54 -0.25 3.51
C THR A 82 3.54 -0.59 5.00
N SER A 83 2.89 0.25 5.79
CA SER A 83 2.65 0.01 7.21
C SER A 83 1.37 0.72 7.62
N GLN A 84 0.55 0.10 8.47
CA GLN A 84 -0.66 0.72 9.01
C GLN A 84 -0.33 1.83 10.01
N GLU A 85 0.70 1.59 10.82
CA GLU A 85 1.24 2.61 11.72
C GLU A 85 2.48 3.25 11.09
N ALA A 86 2.77 4.48 11.47
CA ALA A 86 4.06 5.07 11.12
C ALA A 86 5.16 4.13 11.64
N ILE A 87 6.10 3.78 10.78
CA ILE A 87 7.22 2.89 11.16
C ILE A 87 7.92 3.41 12.43
N ASP A 88 7.83 4.72 12.68
CA ASP A 88 8.33 5.45 13.84
C ASP A 88 7.65 5.03 15.15
N SER A 89 6.38 4.64 15.12
CA SER A 89 5.60 4.28 16.30
C SER A 89 5.63 2.79 16.61
N VAL A 90 5.95 1.96 15.61
CA VAL A 90 6.00 0.50 15.75
C VAL A 90 7.22 0.09 16.59
N VAL A 91 8.32 0.81 16.45
CA VAL A 91 9.57 0.46 17.10
C VAL A 91 9.80 1.35 18.32
N LYS A 92 9.47 0.87 19.50
CA LYS A 92 9.86 1.47 20.78
C LYS A 92 11.36 1.29 21.09
N ILE A 93 12.19 1.31 20.05
CA ILE A 93 13.63 1.20 20.24
C ILE A 93 14.13 2.53 20.77
N THR A 94 14.59 2.52 22.01
CA THR A 94 15.27 3.62 22.68
C THR A 94 16.58 3.92 21.94
N GLY A 95 16.65 5.02 21.22
CA GLY A 95 17.93 5.52 20.73
C GLY A 95 18.00 5.82 19.24
N ASN A 96 19.14 6.30 18.82
CA ASN A 96 19.49 6.82 17.48
C ASN A 96 19.34 5.85 16.29
N ASP A 97 18.91 4.61 16.51
CA ASP A 97 18.91 3.60 15.43
C ASP A 97 17.77 3.79 14.44
N PHE A 98 16.66 4.35 14.92
CA PHE A 98 15.50 4.61 14.07
C PHE A 98 15.77 5.70 13.01
N SER A 99 16.52 6.74 13.36
CA SER A 99 16.90 7.80 12.43
C SER A 99 17.72 7.28 11.24
N LYS A 100 18.43 6.16 11.42
CA LYS A 100 19.24 5.52 10.38
C LYS A 100 18.36 4.87 9.30
N ILE A 101 17.25 4.24 9.72
CA ILE A 101 16.30 3.62 8.78
C ILE A 101 15.56 4.70 8.00
N GLN A 102 15.17 5.77 8.69
CA GLN A 102 14.49 6.91 8.07
C GLN A 102 15.32 7.49 6.92
N GLY A 103 16.63 7.54 7.06
CA GLY A 103 17.53 8.04 6.01
C GLY A 103 17.58 7.16 4.75
N ARG A 104 17.08 5.91 4.81
CA ARG A 104 17.11 4.98 3.67
C ARG A 104 15.86 5.00 2.80
N PHE A 105 14.73 5.44 3.37
CA PHE A 105 13.48 5.65 2.62
C PHE A 105 13.31 7.14 2.31
N ASN A 106 13.79 7.55 1.14
CA ASN A 106 13.81 8.96 0.73
C ASN A 106 12.42 9.53 0.47
N THR A 107 11.47 8.67 0.11
CA THR A 107 10.10 9.09 -0.20
C THR A 107 9.14 8.46 0.79
N ARG A 108 8.34 9.29 1.44
CA ARG A 108 7.31 8.88 2.39
C ARG A 108 5.99 9.45 1.97
N LEU A 109 5.00 8.61 1.93
CA LEU A 109 3.62 8.96 1.62
C LEU A 109 2.75 8.55 2.80
N SER A 110 2.01 9.51 3.35
CA SER A 110 1.00 9.23 4.35
C SER A 110 -0.37 9.23 3.66
N LEU A 111 -1.08 8.12 3.76
CA LEU A 111 -2.45 8.02 3.29
C LEU A 111 -3.36 8.35 4.48
N SER A 112 -4.04 9.50 4.40
CA SER A 112 -5.06 9.85 5.38
C SER A 112 -6.43 9.37 4.89
N SER A 113 -7.27 8.93 5.83
CA SER A 113 -8.64 8.52 5.55
C SER A 113 -9.61 9.70 5.36
N SER A 114 -9.11 10.87 4.97
CA SER A 114 -9.93 12.07 4.75
C SER A 114 -10.96 11.93 3.61
N SER A 115 -10.86 10.88 2.82
CA SER A 115 -11.76 10.60 1.69
C SER A 115 -12.41 9.22 1.81
N VAL A 116 -12.82 8.83 3.02
CA VAL A 116 -13.54 7.54 3.24
C VAL A 116 -14.80 7.47 2.40
N ASP A 117 -15.53 8.57 2.27
CA ASP A 117 -16.68 8.72 1.40
C ASP A 117 -16.36 8.38 -0.06
N GLU A 118 -15.24 8.86 -0.59
CA GLU A 118 -14.83 8.57 -1.97
C GLU A 118 -14.47 7.09 -2.17
N VAL A 119 -13.82 6.48 -1.18
CA VAL A 119 -13.53 5.04 -1.21
C VAL A 119 -14.81 4.23 -1.20
N ILE A 120 -15.77 4.58 -0.34
CA ILE A 120 -17.08 3.91 -0.28
C ILE A 120 -17.80 4.04 -1.63
N LYS A 121 -17.87 5.25 -2.20
CA LYS A 121 -18.48 5.47 -3.52
C LYS A 121 -17.87 4.60 -4.60
N LYS A 122 -16.54 4.57 -4.70
CA LYS A 122 -15.83 3.86 -5.77
C LYS A 122 -15.76 2.35 -5.59
N ARG A 123 -15.80 1.83 -4.36
CA ARG A 123 -15.59 0.42 -4.08
C ARG A 123 -16.87 -0.34 -3.70
N VAL A 124 -17.75 0.32 -2.95
CA VAL A 124 -18.97 -0.32 -2.42
C VAL A 124 -20.19 0.09 -3.23
N LEU A 125 -20.26 1.37 -3.59
CA LEU A 125 -21.43 1.97 -4.27
C LEU A 125 -21.23 2.12 -5.78
N ALA A 126 -20.19 1.52 -6.36
CA ALA A 126 -20.01 1.51 -7.80
C ALA A 126 -21.21 0.86 -8.48
N LYS A 127 -21.80 1.56 -9.44
CA LYS A 127 -23.01 1.15 -10.16
C LYS A 127 -22.70 0.91 -11.64
N THR A 128 -23.48 0.03 -12.25
CA THR A 128 -23.58 -0.04 -13.70
C THR A 128 -24.42 1.13 -14.22
N GLU A 129 -24.31 1.45 -15.51
CA GLU A 129 -25.13 2.51 -16.12
C GLU A 129 -26.63 2.27 -15.94
N ASP A 130 -27.10 1.02 -16.08
CA ASP A 130 -28.50 0.66 -15.86
C ASP A 130 -28.93 0.88 -14.41
N ALA A 131 -28.08 0.52 -13.44
CA ALA A 131 -28.38 0.72 -12.03
C ALA A 131 -28.39 2.19 -11.65
N ASP A 132 -27.50 2.99 -12.24
CA ASP A 132 -27.49 4.45 -12.06
C ASP A 132 -28.79 5.10 -12.58
N HIS A 133 -29.21 4.71 -13.79
CA HIS A 133 -30.45 5.19 -14.38
C HIS A 133 -31.70 4.82 -13.54
N LEU A 134 -31.76 3.57 -13.08
CA LEU A 134 -32.86 3.11 -12.21
C LEU A 134 -32.89 3.88 -10.89
N LEU A 135 -31.73 4.11 -10.28
CA LEU A 135 -31.64 4.89 -9.04
C LEU A 135 -32.11 6.32 -9.22
N GLN A 136 -31.77 6.96 -10.32
CA GLN A 136 -32.25 8.30 -10.64
C GLN A 136 -33.78 8.34 -10.84
N MET A 137 -34.34 7.36 -11.54
CA MET A 137 -35.79 7.24 -11.71
C MET A 137 -36.52 7.05 -10.37
N GLU A 138 -36.03 6.19 -9.51
CA GLU A 138 -36.65 5.98 -8.19
C GLU A 138 -36.50 7.22 -7.30
N TYR A 139 -35.36 7.90 -7.35
CA TYR A 139 -35.20 9.17 -6.64
C TYR A 139 -36.23 10.22 -7.11
N GLU A 140 -36.49 10.36 -8.40
CA GLU A 140 -37.47 11.33 -8.93
C GLU A 140 -38.89 11.04 -8.42
N LYS A 141 -39.27 9.77 -8.27
CA LYS A 141 -40.56 9.38 -7.72
C LYS A 141 -40.71 9.77 -6.23
N GLU A 142 -39.66 9.58 -5.46
CA GLU A 142 -39.65 9.75 -4.02
C GLU A 142 -39.08 11.11 -3.55
N ALA A 143 -38.64 11.96 -4.47
CA ALA A 143 -37.92 13.21 -4.19
C ALA A 143 -38.63 14.14 -3.23
N SER A 144 -39.98 14.22 -3.29
CA SER A 144 -40.77 15.07 -2.40
C SER A 144 -40.73 14.56 -0.96
N GLY A 145 -40.85 13.25 -0.76
CA GLY A 145 -40.76 12.60 0.54
C GLY A 145 -39.36 12.75 1.16
N LEU A 146 -38.30 12.48 0.36
CA LEU A 146 -36.93 12.63 0.77
C LEU A 146 -36.58 14.08 1.14
N LYS A 147 -36.99 15.06 0.34
CA LYS A 147 -36.77 16.47 0.63
C LYS A 147 -37.45 16.90 1.95
N SER A 148 -38.60 16.36 2.26
CA SER A 148 -39.27 16.65 3.52
C SER A 148 -38.57 16.06 4.74
N LEU A 149 -37.89 14.92 4.58
CA LEU A 149 -37.06 14.30 5.62
C LEU A 149 -35.81 15.12 5.96
N PHE A 150 -35.21 15.74 4.95
CA PHE A 150 -34.03 16.59 5.12
C PHE A 150 -34.34 18.07 5.45
N ALA A 151 -35.60 18.46 5.40
CA ALA A 151 -36.04 19.83 5.71
C ALA A 151 -36.08 20.15 7.23
N PHE A 152 -35.67 19.20 8.07
CA PHE A 152 -35.56 19.46 9.51
C PHE A 152 -34.35 20.33 9.79
N ASP A 153 -34.62 21.57 10.18
CA ASP A 153 -33.60 22.51 10.61
C ASP A 153 -33.03 22.06 11.97
N ASN A 154 -31.98 21.25 11.92
CA ASN A 154 -31.27 20.81 13.10
C ASN A 154 -29.97 21.61 13.24
N PRO A 155 -29.85 22.50 14.24
CA PRO A 155 -28.65 23.34 14.39
C PRO A 155 -27.37 22.58 14.69
N ILE A 156 -27.46 21.26 14.96
CA ILE A 156 -26.32 20.39 15.27
C ILE A 156 -25.86 19.58 14.03
N LEU A 157 -26.77 19.37 13.06
CA LEU A 157 -26.49 18.56 11.86
C LEU A 157 -26.83 19.40 10.62
N ASP A 158 -25.81 19.87 9.92
CA ASP A 158 -25.95 20.49 8.59
C ASP A 158 -26.19 19.39 7.54
N ILE A 159 -27.44 18.88 7.51
CA ILE A 159 -27.85 17.87 6.54
C ILE A 159 -28.28 18.59 5.27
N LYS A 160 -27.42 18.57 4.26
CA LYS A 160 -27.77 19.09 2.93
C LYS A 160 -28.59 18.07 2.17
N GLY A 161 -29.80 18.45 1.80
CA GLY A 161 -30.60 17.67 0.86
C GLY A 161 -30.02 17.70 -0.55
N PHE A 162 -30.33 16.70 -1.34
CA PHE A 162 -29.93 16.64 -2.75
C PHE A 162 -30.81 17.55 -3.61
N THR A 163 -30.19 18.25 -4.56
CA THR A 163 -30.88 19.19 -5.46
C THR A 163 -31.42 18.51 -6.70
N SER A 164 -30.81 17.39 -7.11
CA SER A 164 -31.18 16.65 -8.31
C SER A 164 -30.98 15.14 -8.17
N ALA A 165 -31.63 14.37 -9.05
CA ALA A 165 -31.43 12.91 -9.15
C ALA A 165 -29.97 12.55 -9.49
N ALA A 166 -29.33 13.34 -10.35
CA ALA A 166 -27.94 13.14 -10.71
C ALA A 166 -26.99 13.36 -9.53
N GLU A 167 -27.23 14.38 -8.70
CA GLU A 167 -26.46 14.63 -7.48
C GLU A 167 -26.65 13.50 -6.47
N PHE A 168 -27.88 13.03 -6.30
CA PHE A 168 -28.21 11.90 -5.44
C PHE A 168 -27.45 10.65 -5.88
N SER A 169 -27.56 10.28 -7.16
CA SER A 169 -26.90 9.09 -7.68
C SER A 169 -25.36 9.19 -7.66
N ALA A 170 -24.79 10.36 -7.85
CA ALA A 170 -23.34 10.58 -7.73
C ALA A 170 -22.84 10.51 -6.29
N THR A 171 -23.75 10.63 -5.31
CA THR A 171 -23.40 10.57 -3.88
C THR A 171 -23.40 9.13 -3.38
N PHE A 172 -24.27 8.31 -3.89
CA PHE A 172 -24.41 6.90 -3.58
C PHE A 172 -23.96 6.00 -4.74
#